data_bbd1e60d5981a2d6fe01f16c98c12344
#
_entry.id   bbd1e60d5981a2d6fe01f16c98c12344
#
_cell.length_a   1.000
_cell.length_b   1.000
_cell.length_c   1.000
_cell.angle_alpha   90.00
_cell.angle_beta   90.00
_cell.angle_gamma   90.00
#
_symmetry.space_group_name_H-M   'P 1'
#
loop_
_entity.id
_entity.type
_entity.pdbx_description
1 polymer ?
#
loop_
_entity_poly.entity_id
_entity_poly.type
_entity_poly.pdbx_seq_one_letter_code
_entity_poly.pdbx_strand_id
1 'polypeptide(L)'
;ACLVGSEMCIRDRQYLNPPSADKMEKEVGDTIYRVGDKVMQIKNNYQLEWERKSRYGVTYDRGNGIFNGDTGVIEDINFFSEQMLVRFEDDRFVYYDFTQLDELELAYAITIHKSQGSEYPAVLIPMFPGPRMLMNRNLLYTAVTRARTCVCMVGLEDCFHEMAANESEQKRYSSLDLRIQEMDNL
;
A
#
# COMPACT_ATOMS: atom_id res chain seq x y z
N ALA A 1 0.48 -15.42 6.34
CA ALA A 1 1.65 -14.63 5.96
C ALA A 1 1.42 -13.11 5.99
N CYS A 2 0.22 -12.66 6.31
CA CYS A 2 -0.10 -11.21 6.30
C CYS A 2 -0.37 -10.62 7.69
N LEU A 3 -0.20 -11.39 8.75
CA LEU A 3 -0.40 -10.92 10.13
C LEU A 3 0.63 -9.86 10.57
N VAL A 4 1.84 -9.90 10.03
CA VAL A 4 2.91 -8.96 10.39
C VAL A 4 2.59 -7.54 9.90
N GLY A 5 1.96 -7.38 8.74
CA GLY A 5 1.61 -6.06 8.20
C GLY A 5 0.54 -5.32 8.99
N SER A 6 -0.53 -6.01 9.39
CA SER A 6 -1.63 -5.40 10.14
C SER A 6 -1.23 -5.02 11.57
N GLU A 7 -0.48 -5.88 12.27
CA GLU A 7 0.02 -5.56 13.61
C GLU A 7 1.02 -4.40 13.61
N MET A 8 1.91 -4.33 12.62
CA MET A 8 2.81 -3.19 12.44
C MET A 8 2.03 -1.91 12.20
N CYS A 9 1.05 -1.92 11.29
CA CYS A 9 0.20 -0.77 11.05
C CYS A 9 -0.52 -0.28 12.31
N ILE A 10 -1.01 -1.19 13.15
CA ILE A 10 -1.69 -0.83 14.40
C ILE A 10 -0.71 -0.16 15.38
N ARG A 11 0.51 -0.68 15.53
CA ARG A 11 1.54 -0.09 16.40
C ARG A 11 2.03 1.24 15.88
N ASP A 12 2.35 1.34 14.60
CA ASP A 12 2.81 2.57 13.96
C ASP A 12 1.76 3.68 14.08
N ARG A 13 0.49 3.33 13.89
CA ARG A 13 -0.62 4.24 14.09
C ARG A 13 -0.70 4.80 15.51
N GLN A 14 -0.42 4.00 16.54
CA GLN A 14 -0.43 4.46 17.92
C GLN A 14 0.57 5.60 18.19
N TYR A 15 1.69 5.60 17.46
CA TYR A 15 2.71 6.64 17.54
C TYR A 15 2.45 7.81 16.60
N LEU A 16 2.06 7.53 15.36
CA LEU A 16 1.95 8.54 14.30
C LEU A 16 0.59 9.24 14.29
N ASN A 17 -0.46 8.54 14.68
CA ASN A 17 -1.82 9.07 14.80
C ASN A 17 -2.51 8.52 16.06
N PRO A 18 -2.08 8.95 17.28
CA PRO A 18 -2.67 8.47 18.53
C PRO A 18 -4.15 8.88 18.64
N PRO A 19 -4.96 8.13 19.42
CA PRO A 19 -6.33 8.49 19.69
C PRO A 19 -6.40 9.83 20.42
N SER A 20 -7.40 10.64 20.07
CA SER A 20 -7.71 11.90 20.72
C SER A 20 -9.22 12.10 20.75
N ALA A 21 -9.74 12.78 21.76
CA ALA A 21 -11.16 13.08 21.88
C ALA A 21 -11.70 13.93 20.70
N ASP A 22 -10.82 14.66 20.02
CA ASP A 22 -11.17 15.53 18.89
C ASP A 22 -11.19 14.80 17.53
N LYS A 23 -10.73 13.55 17.49
CA LYS A 23 -10.66 12.77 16.25
C LYS A 23 -11.83 11.81 16.15
N MET A 24 -12.57 11.90 15.07
CA MET A 24 -13.61 10.92 14.76
C MET A 24 -13.02 9.58 14.35
N GLU A 25 -13.68 8.52 14.78
CA GLU A 25 -13.31 7.13 14.49
C GLU A 25 -14.49 6.36 13.93
N LYS A 26 -14.25 5.49 12.96
CA LYS A 26 -15.24 4.56 12.39
C LYS A 26 -14.70 3.15 12.44
N GLU A 27 -15.43 2.26 13.08
CA GLU A 27 -15.16 0.83 13.09
C GLU A 27 -15.78 0.16 11.86
N VAL A 28 -14.97 -0.66 11.16
CA VAL A 28 -15.37 -1.44 9.99
C VAL A 28 -14.73 -2.82 10.11
N GLY A 29 -15.52 -3.84 10.44
CA GLY A 29 -15.00 -5.15 10.78
C GLY A 29 -14.02 -5.09 11.96
N ASP A 30 -12.81 -5.62 11.76
CA ASP A 30 -11.75 -5.61 12.78
C ASP A 30 -10.86 -4.35 12.72
N THR A 31 -11.14 -3.42 11.81
CA THR A 31 -10.34 -2.21 11.62
C THR A 31 -11.07 -0.98 12.12
N ILE A 32 -10.39 -0.16 12.91
CA ILE A 32 -10.87 1.15 13.31
C ILE A 32 -10.15 2.19 12.46
N TYR A 33 -10.86 2.97 11.68
CA TYR A 33 -10.34 4.13 10.94
C TYR A 33 -10.51 5.40 11.76
N ARG A 34 -9.53 6.30 11.67
CA ARG A 34 -9.49 7.56 12.42
C ARG A 34 -9.09 8.70 11.49
N VAL A 35 -9.64 9.88 11.70
CA VAL A 35 -9.20 11.10 11.03
C VAL A 35 -7.69 11.28 11.20
N GLY A 36 -6.97 11.51 10.10
CA GLY A 36 -5.52 11.57 10.02
C GLY A 36 -4.83 10.22 9.76
N ASP A 37 -5.58 9.11 9.68
CA ASP A 37 -4.97 7.82 9.32
C ASP A 37 -4.50 7.81 7.87
N LYS A 38 -3.31 7.23 7.65
CA LYS A 38 -2.81 6.90 6.32
C LYS A 38 -3.45 5.62 5.83
N VAL A 39 -4.05 5.67 4.64
CA VAL A 39 -4.77 4.55 4.02
C VAL A 39 -4.30 4.31 2.59
N MET A 40 -4.58 3.11 2.09
CA MET A 40 -4.32 2.70 0.71
C MET A 40 -5.56 2.06 0.13
N GLN A 41 -5.87 2.39 -1.12
CA GLN A 41 -6.85 1.66 -1.92
C GLN A 41 -6.30 0.28 -2.26
N ILE A 42 -7.07 -0.78 -2.01
CA ILE A 42 -6.65 -2.17 -2.24
C ILE A 42 -7.36 -2.86 -3.40
N LYS A 43 -8.29 -2.17 -4.05
CA LYS A 43 -9.03 -2.63 -5.23
C LYS A 43 -9.05 -1.53 -6.28
N ASN A 44 -9.12 -1.89 -7.57
CA ASN A 44 -9.38 -0.90 -8.61
C ASN A 44 -10.87 -0.56 -8.61
N ASN A 45 -11.21 0.71 -8.40
CA ASN A 45 -12.58 1.20 -8.51
C ASN A 45 -12.64 2.31 -9.57
N TYR A 46 -13.09 1.95 -10.78
CA TYR A 46 -13.18 2.85 -11.94
C TYR A 46 -14.36 3.83 -11.87
N GLN A 47 -15.31 3.59 -10.97
CA GLN A 47 -16.53 4.39 -10.85
C GLN A 47 -16.43 5.43 -9.73
N LEU A 48 -15.43 5.29 -8.84
CA LEU A 48 -15.28 6.18 -7.71
C LEU A 48 -14.87 7.57 -8.20
N GLU A 49 -15.71 8.56 -7.90
CA GLU A 49 -15.48 9.93 -8.32
C GLU A 49 -14.48 10.62 -7.43
N TRP A 50 -13.60 11.40 -8.02
CA TRP A 50 -12.67 12.25 -7.30
C TRP A 50 -12.75 13.69 -7.80
N GLU A 51 -12.41 14.62 -6.91
CA GLU A 51 -12.32 16.03 -7.21
C GLU A 51 -11.03 16.65 -6.66
N ARG A 52 -10.49 17.64 -7.37
CA ARG A 52 -9.40 18.47 -6.88
C ARG A 52 -9.92 19.84 -6.49
N LYS A 53 -9.52 20.31 -5.31
CA LYS A 53 -9.97 21.58 -4.75
C LYS A 53 -8.84 22.58 -4.67
N SER A 54 -9.12 23.83 -4.99
CA SER A 54 -8.23 24.94 -4.74
C SER A 54 -8.11 25.20 -3.22
N ARG A 55 -7.16 26.04 -2.80
CA ARG A 55 -7.01 26.47 -1.40
C ARG A 55 -8.27 27.14 -0.83
N TYR A 56 -9.17 27.61 -1.69
CA TYR A 56 -10.43 28.24 -1.31
C TYR A 56 -11.62 27.27 -1.33
N GLY A 57 -11.36 25.96 -1.46
CA GLY A 57 -12.39 24.93 -1.48
C GLY A 57 -13.18 24.82 -2.80
N VAL A 58 -12.77 25.57 -3.85
CA VAL A 58 -13.43 25.51 -5.17
C VAL A 58 -12.86 24.33 -5.95
N THR A 59 -13.74 23.45 -6.40
CA THR A 59 -13.37 22.32 -7.28
C THR A 59 -12.97 22.86 -8.66
N TYR A 60 -11.79 22.49 -9.13
CA TYR A 60 -11.27 22.92 -10.43
C TYR A 60 -11.03 21.74 -11.39
N ASP A 61 -11.01 20.51 -10.89
CA ASP A 61 -10.80 19.30 -11.68
C ASP A 61 -11.64 18.15 -11.11
N ARG A 62 -12.12 17.26 -11.95
CA ARG A 62 -12.91 16.08 -11.57
C ARG A 62 -12.62 14.92 -12.49
N GLY A 63 -12.73 13.72 -12.00
CA GLY A 63 -12.61 12.50 -12.79
C GLY A 63 -13.07 11.28 -12.02
N ASN A 64 -12.84 10.13 -12.61
CA ASN A 64 -13.24 8.86 -12.04
C ASN A 64 -12.05 7.91 -11.99
N GLY A 65 -12.08 7.02 -11.03
CA GLY A 65 -11.10 5.95 -10.86
C GLY A 65 -10.07 6.22 -9.78
N ILE A 66 -10.06 5.31 -8.81
CA ILE A 66 -9.01 5.16 -7.79
C ILE A 66 -8.50 3.73 -7.89
N PHE A 67 -7.19 3.57 -7.84
CA PHE A 67 -6.56 2.33 -8.20
C PHE A 67 -5.85 1.68 -7.01
N ASN A 68 -5.70 0.37 -7.09
CA ASN A 68 -4.94 -0.39 -6.11
C ASN A 68 -3.52 0.17 -5.99
N GLY A 69 -3.12 0.50 -4.78
CA GLY A 69 -1.83 1.13 -4.47
C GLY A 69 -1.87 2.65 -4.30
N ASP A 70 -2.98 3.31 -4.67
CA ASP A 70 -3.15 4.74 -4.38
C ASP A 70 -3.19 4.95 -2.86
N THR A 71 -2.36 5.88 -2.35
CA THR A 71 -2.26 6.19 -0.92
C THR A 71 -2.82 7.57 -0.62
N GLY A 72 -3.44 7.70 0.55
CA GLY A 72 -4.05 8.94 0.99
C GLY A 72 -4.17 9.03 2.51
N VAL A 73 -4.77 10.13 2.96
CA VAL A 73 -5.03 10.42 4.37
C VAL A 73 -6.51 10.68 4.57
N ILE A 74 -7.07 10.14 5.63
CA ILE A 74 -8.47 10.40 6.03
C ILE A 74 -8.55 11.83 6.56
N GLU A 75 -9.29 12.68 5.87
CA GLU A 75 -9.49 14.09 6.23
C GLU A 75 -10.70 14.29 7.14
N ASP A 76 -11.78 13.52 6.90
CA ASP A 76 -13.03 13.65 7.66
C ASP A 76 -13.81 12.33 7.69
N ILE A 77 -14.59 12.14 8.74
CA ILE A 77 -15.54 11.04 8.90
C ILE A 77 -16.89 11.64 9.30
N ASN A 78 -17.85 11.61 8.39
CA ASN A 78 -19.17 12.18 8.60
C ASN A 78 -20.21 11.08 8.81
N PHE A 79 -20.70 10.96 10.05
CA PHE A 79 -21.72 9.97 10.40
C PHE A 79 -23.12 10.34 9.95
N PHE A 80 -23.38 11.61 9.64
CA PHE A 80 -24.69 12.03 9.17
C PHE A 80 -24.91 11.67 7.69
N SER A 81 -23.87 11.87 6.86
CA SER A 81 -23.90 11.47 5.45
C SER A 81 -23.40 10.03 5.23
N GLU A 82 -22.96 9.34 6.28
CA GLU A 82 -22.34 8.01 6.23
C GLU A 82 -21.16 7.93 5.25
N GLN A 83 -20.33 8.98 5.24
CA GLN A 83 -19.21 9.09 4.31
C GLN A 83 -17.88 9.37 5.03
N MET A 84 -16.82 8.88 4.42
CA MET A 84 -15.43 9.16 4.79
C MET A 84 -14.74 9.91 3.66
N LEU A 85 -14.13 11.05 3.97
CA LEU A 85 -13.34 11.82 3.03
C LEU A 85 -11.88 11.43 3.09
N VAL A 86 -11.33 10.98 1.97
CA VAL A 86 -9.91 10.66 1.82
C VAL A 86 -9.26 11.61 0.83
N ARG A 87 -8.13 12.20 1.22
CA ARG A 87 -7.28 12.98 0.31
C ARG A 87 -6.09 12.13 -0.10
N PHE A 88 -6.01 11.80 -1.37
CA PHE A 88 -4.89 11.07 -1.99
C PHE A 88 -3.68 11.97 -2.22
N GLU A 89 -2.49 11.37 -2.42
CA GLU A 89 -1.20 12.09 -2.50
C GLU A 89 -1.12 13.11 -3.66
N ASP A 90 -1.94 12.97 -4.69
CA ASP A 90 -2.02 13.88 -5.84
C ASP A 90 -3.15 14.92 -5.70
N ASP A 91 -3.57 15.20 -4.45
CA ASP A 91 -4.64 16.14 -4.09
C ASP A 91 -6.02 15.79 -4.67
N ARG A 92 -6.27 14.51 -4.97
CA ARG A 92 -7.61 13.99 -5.26
C ARG A 92 -8.36 13.78 -3.96
N PHE A 93 -9.52 14.39 -3.83
CA PHE A 93 -10.47 14.20 -2.72
C PHE A 93 -11.55 13.24 -3.15
N VAL A 94 -11.78 12.22 -2.34
CA VAL A 94 -12.73 11.14 -2.62
C VAL A 94 -13.63 10.92 -1.42
N TYR A 95 -14.93 10.84 -1.67
CA TYR A 95 -15.93 10.49 -0.67
C TYR A 95 -16.26 9.01 -0.79
N TYR A 96 -15.93 8.25 0.23
CA TYR A 96 -16.29 6.83 0.35
C TYR A 96 -17.56 6.69 1.17
N ASP A 97 -18.57 6.03 0.65
CA ASP A 97 -19.66 5.56 1.49
C ASP A 97 -19.17 4.50 2.48
N PHE A 98 -19.75 4.42 3.67
CA PHE A 98 -19.30 3.47 4.70
C PHE A 98 -19.35 2.01 4.24
N THR A 99 -20.17 1.70 3.23
CA THR A 99 -20.26 0.38 2.59
C THR A 99 -19.06 0.06 1.69
N GLN A 100 -18.26 1.06 1.29
CA GLN A 100 -17.10 0.91 0.40
C GLN A 100 -15.77 0.89 1.15
N LEU A 101 -15.80 1.00 2.49
CA LEU A 101 -14.58 1.08 3.29
C LEU A 101 -13.78 -0.24 3.31
N ASP A 102 -14.33 -1.34 2.84
CA ASP A 102 -13.62 -2.60 2.58
C ASP A 102 -12.62 -2.50 1.40
N GLU A 103 -12.67 -1.41 0.63
CA GLU A 103 -11.70 -1.11 -0.41
C GLU A 103 -10.44 -0.40 0.12
N LEU A 104 -10.46 0.03 1.38
CA LEU A 104 -9.36 0.73 2.05
C LEU A 104 -8.65 -0.17 3.06
N GLU A 105 -7.38 0.07 3.28
CA GLU A 105 -6.56 -0.55 4.32
C GLU A 105 -5.61 0.47 4.94
N LEU A 106 -5.27 0.32 6.23
CA LEU A 106 -4.28 1.18 6.87
C LEU A 106 -2.91 1.01 6.17
N ALA A 107 -2.23 2.10 5.87
CA ALA A 107 -1.02 2.13 5.05
C ALA A 107 0.21 2.72 5.78
N TYR A 108 0.31 2.53 7.09
CA TYR A 108 1.52 2.89 7.86
C TYR A 108 2.70 1.97 7.53
N ALA A 109 2.41 0.70 7.24
CA ALA A 109 3.35 -0.25 6.68
C ALA A 109 2.66 -1.03 5.56
N ILE A 110 3.36 -1.23 4.44
CA ILE A 110 2.84 -1.93 3.27
C ILE A 110 3.75 -3.08 2.88
N THR A 111 3.20 -4.13 2.30
CA THR A 111 4.03 -5.21 1.77
C THR A 111 4.74 -4.77 0.49
N ILE A 112 5.90 -5.38 0.22
CA ILE A 112 6.66 -5.10 -1.01
C ILE A 112 5.82 -5.37 -2.27
N HIS A 113 4.93 -6.38 -2.23
CA HIS A 113 4.05 -6.68 -3.36
C HIS A 113 3.00 -5.58 -3.59
N LYS A 114 2.44 -5.01 -2.53
CA LYS A 114 1.49 -3.88 -2.64
C LYS A 114 2.16 -2.58 -3.07
N SER A 115 3.46 -2.44 -2.87
CA SER A 115 4.24 -1.28 -3.31
C SER A 115 4.66 -1.35 -4.78
N GLN A 116 4.38 -2.45 -5.49
CA GLN A 116 4.72 -2.59 -6.91
C GLN A 116 3.96 -1.56 -7.75
N GLY A 117 4.70 -0.86 -8.61
CA GLY A 117 4.17 0.24 -9.43
C GLY A 117 4.24 1.61 -8.76
N SER A 118 4.38 1.68 -7.43
CA SER A 118 4.52 2.92 -6.68
C SER A 118 5.98 3.24 -6.37
N GLU A 119 6.30 4.51 -6.17
CA GLU A 119 7.62 4.98 -5.76
C GLU A 119 7.48 5.95 -4.59
N TYR A 120 8.43 5.90 -3.66
CA TYR A 120 8.40 6.69 -2.44
C TYR A 120 9.70 7.51 -2.30
N PRO A 121 9.66 8.71 -1.74
CA PRO A 121 10.87 9.50 -1.50
C PRO A 121 11.89 8.76 -0.64
N ALA A 122 11.43 8.07 0.39
CA ALA A 122 12.25 7.25 1.29
C ALA A 122 11.53 5.93 1.62
N VAL A 123 12.29 4.85 1.72
CA VAL A 123 11.79 3.52 2.07
C VAL A 123 12.58 2.98 3.26
N LEU A 124 11.87 2.55 4.29
CA LEU A 124 12.42 1.85 5.44
C LEU A 124 12.08 0.38 5.35
N ILE A 125 13.09 -0.48 5.32
CA ILE A 125 12.96 -1.94 5.15
C ILE A 125 13.40 -2.62 6.45
N PRO A 126 12.47 -3.28 7.18
CA PRO A 126 12.83 -4.09 8.33
C PRO A 126 13.48 -5.40 7.87
N MET A 127 14.69 -5.69 8.38
CA MET A 127 15.49 -6.87 8.03
C MET A 127 15.47 -7.86 9.19
N PHE A 128 14.47 -8.73 9.20
CA PHE A 128 14.29 -9.79 10.21
C PHE A 128 14.16 -11.17 9.57
N PRO A 129 14.51 -12.25 10.28
CA PRO A 129 14.31 -13.60 9.79
C PRO A 129 12.85 -13.86 9.41
N GLY A 130 12.64 -14.45 8.27
CA GLY A 130 11.32 -14.76 7.74
C GLY A 130 11.29 -16.07 6.96
N PRO A 131 10.14 -16.44 6.37
CA PRO A 131 10.04 -17.63 5.53
C PRO A 131 11.04 -17.58 4.37
N ARG A 132 11.86 -18.62 4.23
CA ARG A 132 12.92 -18.69 3.20
C ARG A 132 12.42 -18.41 1.77
N MET A 133 11.20 -18.79 1.47
CA MET A 133 10.59 -18.55 0.14
C MET A 133 10.41 -17.05 -0.18
N LEU A 134 10.25 -16.22 0.85
CA LEU A 134 10.11 -14.76 0.72
C LEU A 134 11.46 -14.04 0.86
N MET A 135 12.45 -14.68 1.49
CA MET A 135 13.77 -14.08 1.73
C MET A 135 14.66 -14.33 0.51
N ASN A 136 14.38 -13.66 -0.61
CA ASN A 136 15.14 -13.80 -1.86
C ASN A 136 15.58 -12.46 -2.43
N ARG A 137 16.59 -12.52 -3.32
CA ARG A 137 17.21 -11.35 -3.94
C ARG A 137 16.20 -10.51 -4.74
N ASN A 138 15.25 -11.13 -5.42
CA ASN A 138 14.28 -10.42 -6.25
C ASN A 138 13.33 -9.58 -5.40
N LEU A 139 12.93 -10.09 -4.22
CA LEU A 139 12.11 -9.33 -3.29
C LEU A 139 12.88 -8.14 -2.71
N LEU A 140 14.13 -8.35 -2.31
CA LEU A 140 15.01 -7.28 -1.82
C LEU A 140 15.22 -6.20 -2.90
N TYR A 141 15.52 -6.61 -4.13
CA TYR A 141 15.65 -5.68 -5.26
C TYR A 141 14.37 -4.88 -5.49
N THR A 142 13.21 -5.53 -5.48
CA THR A 142 11.92 -4.86 -5.64
C THR A 142 11.69 -3.83 -4.54
N ALA A 143 12.02 -4.14 -3.29
CA ALA A 143 11.88 -3.21 -2.17
C ALA A 143 12.80 -1.99 -2.31
N VAL A 144 14.07 -2.21 -2.62
CA VAL A 144 15.06 -1.12 -2.78
C VAL A 144 14.69 -0.19 -3.92
N THR A 145 14.22 -0.75 -5.05
CA THR A 145 13.83 0.05 -6.23
C THR A 145 12.54 0.84 -6.05
N ARG A 146 11.85 0.71 -4.92
CA ARG A 146 10.70 1.58 -4.57
C ARG A 146 11.13 2.95 -4.07
N ALA A 147 12.40 3.13 -3.69
CA ALA A 147 12.90 4.38 -3.18
C ALA A 147 13.44 5.28 -4.30
N ARG A 148 13.04 6.55 -4.28
CA ARG A 148 13.60 7.58 -5.17
C ARG A 148 14.90 8.18 -4.65
N THR A 149 14.98 8.41 -3.33
CA THR A 149 16.06 9.20 -2.74
C THR A 149 16.82 8.44 -1.66
N CYS A 150 16.14 7.73 -0.79
CA CYS A 150 16.73 7.13 0.39
C CYS A 150 16.17 5.73 0.68
N VAL A 151 17.07 4.78 0.96
CA VAL A 151 16.72 3.47 1.51
C VAL A 151 17.38 3.36 2.89
N CYS A 152 16.58 3.01 3.89
CA CYS A 152 17.06 2.69 5.22
C CYS A 152 16.72 1.23 5.54
N MET A 153 17.71 0.43 5.88
CA MET A 153 17.51 -0.96 6.32
C MET A 153 17.77 -1.04 7.82
N VAL A 154 16.83 -1.65 8.56
CA VAL A 154 16.91 -1.76 10.02
C VAL A 154 16.72 -3.21 10.44
N GLY A 155 17.66 -3.78 11.14
CA GLY A 155 17.60 -5.15 11.62
C GLY A 155 18.92 -5.90 11.56
N LEU A 156 18.88 -7.18 11.19
CA LEU A 156 20.06 -8.05 11.17
C LEU A 156 20.77 -8.01 9.81
N GLU A 157 22.06 -7.70 9.82
CA GLU A 157 22.91 -7.66 8.63
C GLU A 157 22.97 -9.01 7.92
N ASP A 158 22.97 -10.11 8.68
CA ASP A 158 22.95 -11.47 8.13
C ASP A 158 21.72 -11.70 7.24
N CYS A 159 20.55 -11.18 7.61
CA CYS A 159 19.33 -11.28 6.80
C CYS A 159 19.49 -10.60 5.43
N PHE A 160 20.17 -9.46 5.39
CA PHE A 160 20.47 -8.78 4.12
C PHE A 160 21.36 -9.64 3.24
N HIS A 161 22.44 -10.18 3.81
CA HIS A 161 23.39 -11.04 3.06
C HIS A 161 22.72 -12.33 2.58
N GLU A 162 21.90 -12.97 3.43
CA GLU A 162 21.13 -14.14 3.06
C GLU A 162 20.16 -13.86 1.90
N MET A 163 19.41 -12.75 1.96
CA MET A 163 18.51 -12.35 0.87
C MET A 163 19.26 -12.05 -0.42
N ALA A 164 20.37 -11.31 -0.33
CA ALA A 164 21.18 -10.94 -1.47
C ALA A 164 21.83 -12.16 -2.17
N ALA A 165 22.19 -13.17 -1.41
CA ALA A 165 22.78 -14.42 -1.90
C ALA A 165 21.74 -15.43 -2.40
N ASN A 166 20.48 -15.29 -1.99
CA ASN A 166 19.41 -16.23 -2.35
C ASN A 166 18.84 -15.93 -3.73
N GLU A 167 19.31 -16.66 -4.75
CA GLU A 167 18.87 -16.60 -6.14
C GLU A 167 17.72 -17.58 -6.46
N SER A 168 17.09 -18.17 -5.44
CA SER A 168 16.03 -19.15 -5.67
C SER A 168 14.83 -18.48 -6.36
N GLU A 169 14.70 -18.72 -7.65
CA GLU A 169 13.52 -18.41 -8.43
C GLU A 169 12.59 -19.62 -8.47
N GLN A 170 11.30 -19.39 -8.25
CA GLN A 170 10.31 -20.38 -8.65
C GLN A 170 10.35 -20.48 -10.18
N LYS A 171 11.00 -21.53 -10.72
CA LYS A 171 10.94 -21.81 -12.14
C LYS A 171 9.46 -21.97 -12.53
N ARG A 172 8.97 -21.05 -13.34
CA ARG A 172 7.66 -21.22 -13.94
C ARG A 172 7.79 -22.33 -14.97
N TYR A 173 7.12 -23.44 -14.75
CA TYR A 173 6.98 -24.51 -15.74
C TYR A 173 6.02 -24.01 -16.83
N SER A 174 6.54 -23.22 -17.77
CA SER A 174 5.82 -22.89 -18.99
C SER A 174 6.37 -23.76 -20.10
N SER A 175 5.49 -24.33 -20.93
CA SER A 175 5.91 -25.07 -22.15
C SER A 175 6.19 -24.12 -23.32
N LEU A 176 6.41 -22.84 -23.07
CA LEU A 176 6.62 -21.84 -24.12
C LEU A 176 7.90 -22.08 -24.92
N ASP A 177 8.98 -22.41 -24.22
CA ASP A 177 10.27 -22.78 -24.82
C ASP A 177 10.15 -23.99 -25.73
N LEU A 178 9.45 -25.06 -25.32
CA LEU A 178 9.17 -26.23 -26.11
C LEU A 178 8.33 -25.89 -27.34
N ARG A 179 7.31 -25.08 -27.22
CA ARG A 179 6.46 -24.65 -28.32
C ARG A 179 7.20 -23.77 -29.33
N ILE A 180 8.11 -22.92 -28.90
CA ILE A 180 8.95 -22.12 -29.80
C ILE A 180 9.87 -23.06 -30.60
N GLN A 181 10.53 -24.04 -29.94
CA GLN A 181 11.37 -25.01 -30.60
C GLN A 181 10.60 -25.89 -31.61
N GLU A 182 9.37 -26.24 -31.31
CA GLU A 182 8.50 -26.97 -32.25
C GLU A 182 8.16 -26.12 -33.50
N MET A 183 7.97 -24.80 -33.33
CA MET A 183 7.70 -23.89 -34.44
C MET A 183 8.93 -23.62 -35.34
N ASP A 184 10.13 -23.59 -34.76
CA ASP A 184 11.38 -23.40 -35.49
C ASP A 184 11.81 -24.67 -36.32
N ASN A 185 11.19 -25.83 -36.00
CA ASN A 185 11.45 -27.09 -36.69
C ASN A 185 10.38 -27.42 -37.77
N LEU A 186 9.46 -26.52 -38.09
CA LEU A 186 8.46 -26.59 -39.14
C LEU A 186 8.87 -25.72 -40.33
#